data_e45ef1d4df0e4c5fd82388a9c8eed2bd
#
_entry.id   e45ef1d4df0e4c5fd82388a9c8eed2bd
#
_cell.length_a   1.000
_cell.length_b   1.000
_cell.length_c   1.000
_cell.angle_alpha   90.00
_cell.angle_beta   90.00
_cell.angle_gamma   90.00
#
_symmetry.space_group_name_H-M   'P 1'
#
loop_
_entity.id
_entity.type
_entity.pdbx_description
1 polymer ?
#
loop_
_entity_poly.entity_id
_entity_poly.type
_entity_poly.pdbx_seq_one_letter_code
_entity_poly.pdbx_strand_id
1 'polypeptide(L)'
;MNIQLRTILLGLLSIGFVQSYAQTFALQVKDDRITYLNDELGNRILDFSTCGYQASEQDIPSVRNVVFVSWKPGDNTTRIQRAIDYVASLPPDISGFRGAVLLDKGEFSLSGSIRIATSGIVLRGMDKESTILLKKGVDRGSLIYMEGENDLVIKDTLQVLSNYVPVNTKTLEVALGTSLKKGDRIMVTRPSGKEWIASLGCNIFGGGISALGWKEGDMDLTWDRVVSDINGNLLTLDAPLTVALDAKYGVSTIMTYQWNGRIENCGVENLTLVSDYDKHYPKDEDHCWTGISIEAAENCWVRQVNFRHFAGSAVIVQRTGSKITVEDCISKDPVSEIGGMRRCTFHTLGQQTLFQRCYSEQGIHDF
;
A
#
# COMPACT_ATOMS: atom_id res chain seq x y z
N MET A 1 14.81 -88.84 -25.69
CA MET A 1 13.46 -88.66 -25.23
C MET A 1 13.46 -87.33 -24.44
N ASN A 2 13.28 -86.22 -25.16
CA ASN A 2 13.40 -84.87 -24.63
C ASN A 2 12.07 -84.26 -24.43
N ILE A 3 11.75 -83.97 -23.19
CA ILE A 3 10.54 -83.18 -22.82
C ILE A 3 11.00 -81.76 -22.66
N GLN A 4 10.57 -80.92 -23.56
CA GLN A 4 10.77 -79.46 -23.44
C GLN A 4 9.70 -78.89 -22.54
N LEU A 5 10.12 -78.32 -21.42
CA LEU A 5 9.28 -77.53 -20.53
C LEU A 5 9.08 -76.13 -21.16
N ARG A 6 7.91 -75.85 -21.62
CA ARG A 6 7.53 -74.46 -22.01
C ARG A 6 7.15 -73.67 -20.76
N THR A 7 8.03 -72.84 -20.35
CA THR A 7 7.76 -71.83 -19.31
C THR A 7 6.91 -70.72 -19.93
N ILE A 8 5.65 -70.62 -19.52
CA ILE A 8 4.77 -69.51 -19.87
C ILE A 8 5.14 -68.35 -18.94
N LEU A 9 5.78 -67.36 -19.50
CA LEU A 9 6.07 -66.08 -18.81
C LEU A 9 4.76 -65.23 -18.84
N LEU A 10 3.98 -65.23 -17.76
CA LEU A 10 2.89 -64.29 -17.57
C LEU A 10 3.54 -62.91 -17.24
N GLY A 11 3.62 -62.08 -18.27
CA GLY A 11 3.93 -60.67 -18.07
C GLY A 11 2.75 -59.96 -17.42
N LEU A 12 2.85 -59.69 -16.14
CA LEU A 12 1.99 -58.72 -15.45
C LEU A 12 2.27 -57.36 -16.06
N LEU A 13 1.41 -56.92 -16.99
CA LEU A 13 1.35 -55.51 -17.35
C LEU A 13 0.76 -54.77 -16.12
N SER A 14 1.61 -54.26 -15.29
CA SER A 14 1.24 -53.19 -14.34
C SER A 14 0.95 -51.95 -15.16
N ILE A 15 -0.32 -51.72 -15.48
CA ILE A 15 -0.83 -50.43 -15.95
C ILE A 15 -0.67 -49.51 -14.78
N GLY A 16 0.48 -48.84 -14.70
CA GLY A 16 0.66 -47.68 -13.82
C GLY A 16 -0.34 -46.63 -14.28
N PHE A 17 -1.41 -46.42 -13.50
CA PHE A 17 -2.20 -45.20 -13.59
C PHE A 17 -1.23 -44.06 -13.27
N VAL A 18 -0.65 -43.46 -14.28
CA VAL A 18 -0.09 -42.13 -14.19
C VAL A 18 -1.31 -41.25 -13.92
N GLN A 19 -1.57 -40.95 -12.65
CA GLN A 19 -2.43 -39.83 -12.31
C GLN A 19 -1.76 -38.59 -12.89
N SER A 20 -2.17 -38.25 -14.10
CA SER A 20 -1.91 -36.94 -14.68
C SER A 20 -2.63 -35.96 -13.77
N TYR A 21 -1.93 -35.39 -12.82
CA TYR A 21 -2.40 -34.17 -12.18
C TYR A 21 -2.47 -33.14 -13.30
N ALA A 22 -3.65 -32.97 -13.87
CA ALA A 22 -3.90 -31.82 -14.73
C ALA A 22 -3.55 -30.59 -13.88
N GLN A 23 -2.43 -29.97 -14.20
CA GLN A 23 -2.05 -28.72 -13.61
C GLN A 23 -3.15 -27.73 -14.00
N THR A 24 -4.07 -27.49 -13.08
CA THR A 24 -5.14 -26.52 -13.28
C THR A 24 -4.46 -25.16 -13.29
N PHE A 25 -4.30 -24.60 -14.47
CA PHE A 25 -3.76 -23.25 -14.59
C PHE A 25 -4.71 -22.31 -13.84
N ALA A 26 -4.16 -21.50 -12.95
CA ALA A 26 -4.92 -20.52 -12.17
C ALA A 26 -5.57 -19.45 -13.07
N LEU A 27 -5.23 -19.42 -14.35
CA LEU A 27 -5.82 -18.52 -15.35
C LEU A 27 -5.93 -19.21 -16.72
N GLN A 28 -6.89 -18.77 -17.51
CA GLN A 28 -7.05 -19.12 -18.92
C GLN A 28 -7.07 -17.84 -19.77
N VAL A 29 -6.45 -17.91 -20.95
CA VAL A 29 -6.53 -16.86 -21.96
C VAL A 29 -7.37 -17.38 -23.11
N LYS A 30 -8.50 -16.74 -23.39
CA LYS A 30 -9.38 -17.06 -24.50
C LYS A 30 -9.91 -15.77 -25.11
N ASP A 31 -9.82 -15.67 -26.44
CA ASP A 31 -10.32 -14.51 -27.22
C ASP A 31 -9.77 -13.17 -26.65
N ASP A 32 -8.44 -13.10 -26.38
CA ASP A 32 -7.73 -11.98 -25.76
C ASP A 32 -8.24 -11.55 -24.37
N ARG A 33 -9.00 -12.42 -23.70
CA ARG A 33 -9.48 -12.19 -22.34
C ARG A 33 -8.83 -13.16 -21.37
N ILE A 34 -8.42 -12.63 -20.23
CA ILE A 34 -7.93 -13.42 -19.11
C ILE A 34 -9.11 -13.77 -18.21
N THR A 35 -9.26 -15.07 -17.94
CA THR A 35 -10.22 -15.58 -16.97
C THR A 35 -9.46 -16.23 -15.83
N TYR A 36 -9.69 -15.77 -14.61
CA TYR A 36 -9.13 -16.36 -13.40
C TYR A 36 -10.01 -17.51 -12.93
N LEU A 37 -9.39 -18.69 -12.75
CA LEU A 37 -10.09 -19.88 -12.28
C LEU A 37 -10.05 -19.96 -10.76
N ASN A 38 -11.11 -20.54 -10.20
CA ASN A 38 -11.16 -20.85 -8.79
C ASN A 38 -10.52 -22.22 -8.53
N ASP A 39 -9.89 -22.37 -7.34
CA ASP A 39 -9.56 -23.68 -6.80
C ASP A 39 -10.80 -24.37 -6.18
N GLU A 40 -10.62 -25.54 -5.57
CA GLU A 40 -11.69 -26.32 -4.94
C GLU A 40 -12.38 -25.59 -3.77
N LEU A 41 -11.70 -24.65 -3.14
CA LEU A 41 -12.22 -23.82 -2.05
C LEU A 41 -12.80 -22.48 -2.54
N GLY A 42 -12.72 -22.21 -3.84
CA GLY A 42 -13.19 -20.96 -4.44
C GLY A 42 -12.15 -19.85 -4.45
N ASN A 43 -10.89 -20.09 -4.00
CA ASN A 43 -9.83 -19.10 -4.07
C ASN A 43 -9.42 -18.87 -5.52
N ARG A 44 -9.05 -17.65 -5.85
CA ARG A 44 -8.51 -17.26 -7.15
C ARG A 44 -7.44 -16.20 -7.04
N ILE A 45 -6.70 -15.98 -8.10
CA ILE A 45 -5.71 -14.90 -8.19
C ILE A 45 -6.40 -13.56 -7.87
N LEU A 46 -5.70 -12.72 -7.11
CA LEU A 46 -6.21 -11.42 -6.67
C LEU A 46 -6.46 -10.47 -7.84
N ASP A 47 -7.56 -9.77 -7.75
CA ASP A 47 -7.87 -8.63 -8.60
C ASP A 47 -7.33 -7.35 -7.95
N PHE A 48 -6.28 -6.78 -8.54
CA PHE A 48 -5.64 -5.54 -8.10
C PHE A 48 -6.19 -4.29 -8.80
N SER A 49 -7.24 -4.41 -9.61
CA SER A 49 -7.81 -3.28 -10.36
C SER A 49 -8.35 -2.16 -9.47
N THR A 50 -8.59 -2.45 -8.18
CA THR A 50 -9.08 -1.48 -7.20
C THR A 50 -7.95 -0.75 -6.44
N CYS A 51 -6.70 -0.85 -6.87
CA CYS A 51 -5.57 -0.15 -6.26
C CYS A 51 -5.40 1.27 -6.84
N GLY A 52 -4.79 2.17 -6.05
CA GLY A 52 -4.50 3.53 -6.48
C GLY A 52 -5.59 4.54 -6.17
N TYR A 53 -5.34 5.78 -6.57
CA TYR A 53 -6.25 6.91 -6.39
C TYR A 53 -7.65 6.57 -6.89
N GLN A 54 -8.66 6.82 -6.05
CA GLN A 54 -10.07 6.50 -6.33
C GLN A 54 -10.28 5.07 -6.84
N ALA A 55 -9.49 4.10 -6.32
CA ALA A 55 -9.52 2.70 -6.75
C ALA A 55 -9.29 2.51 -8.27
N SER A 56 -8.55 3.41 -8.91
CA SER A 56 -8.33 3.50 -10.37
C SER A 56 -9.59 3.71 -11.21
N GLU A 57 -10.70 4.11 -10.61
CA GLU A 57 -11.94 4.44 -11.33
C GLU A 57 -11.93 5.86 -11.92
N GLN A 58 -10.99 6.70 -11.48
CA GLN A 58 -10.84 8.08 -11.93
C GLN A 58 -9.37 8.43 -12.13
N ASP A 59 -9.12 9.25 -13.15
CA ASP A 59 -7.79 9.84 -13.37
C ASP A 59 -7.43 10.81 -12.24
N ILE A 60 -6.13 10.94 -11.94
CA ILE A 60 -5.64 11.96 -11.03
C ILE A 60 -5.93 13.34 -11.63
N PRO A 61 -6.70 14.19 -10.94
CA PRO A 61 -7.17 15.45 -11.50
C PRO A 61 -6.06 16.50 -11.63
N SER A 62 -6.29 17.47 -12.52
CA SER A 62 -5.48 18.69 -12.57
C SER A 62 -6.09 19.73 -11.63
N VAL A 63 -5.51 19.86 -10.45
CA VAL A 63 -5.97 20.80 -9.43
C VAL A 63 -5.52 22.23 -9.76
N ARG A 64 -6.41 23.22 -9.59
CA ARG A 64 -6.14 24.63 -9.87
C ARG A 64 -5.04 25.19 -8.95
N ASN A 65 -4.07 25.91 -9.51
CA ASN A 65 -3.08 26.66 -8.72
C ASN A 65 -3.74 27.84 -8.03
N VAL A 66 -3.55 27.96 -6.72
CA VAL A 66 -4.13 29.02 -5.88
C VAL A 66 -3.05 29.95 -5.34
N VAL A 67 -1.89 29.39 -4.98
CA VAL A 67 -0.74 30.13 -4.47
C VAL A 67 0.47 29.85 -5.33
N PHE A 68 1.22 30.91 -5.63
CA PHE A 68 2.53 30.82 -6.28
C PHE A 68 3.61 31.21 -5.27
N VAL A 69 4.62 30.36 -5.11
CA VAL A 69 5.79 30.60 -4.25
C VAL A 69 7.03 30.80 -5.12
N SER A 70 7.43 32.04 -5.33
CA SER A 70 8.67 32.36 -6.08
C SER A 70 9.90 31.85 -5.32
N TRP A 71 10.93 31.46 -6.05
CA TRP A 71 12.22 31.12 -5.45
C TRP A 71 12.85 32.30 -4.70
N LYS A 72 13.49 32.03 -3.57
CA LYS A 72 14.33 32.99 -2.83
C LYS A 72 15.53 32.27 -2.22
N PRO A 73 16.67 32.97 -2.08
CA PRO A 73 17.81 32.41 -1.36
C PRO A 73 17.53 32.21 0.13
N GLY A 74 18.24 31.27 0.76
CA GLY A 74 18.11 30.93 2.16
C GLY A 74 17.03 29.86 2.42
N ASP A 75 16.63 29.72 3.68
CA ASP A 75 15.65 28.72 4.09
C ASP A 75 14.22 29.09 3.65
N ASN A 76 13.61 28.19 2.90
CA ASN A 76 12.25 28.36 2.37
C ASN A 76 11.19 27.52 3.12
N THR A 77 11.55 26.78 4.15
CA THR A 77 10.65 25.89 4.88
C THR A 77 9.38 26.61 5.32
N THR A 78 9.54 27.67 6.10
CA THR A 78 8.40 28.43 6.64
C THR A 78 7.55 29.07 5.54
N ARG A 79 8.17 29.50 4.44
CA ARG A 79 7.43 30.14 3.32
C ARG A 79 6.53 29.14 2.58
N ILE A 80 7.06 27.97 2.29
CA ILE A 80 6.29 26.90 1.64
C ILE A 80 5.20 26.43 2.59
N GLN A 81 5.52 26.21 3.87
CA GLN A 81 4.53 25.78 4.86
C GLN A 81 3.39 26.80 4.99
N ARG A 82 3.69 28.09 5.10
CA ARG A 82 2.64 29.13 5.15
C ARG A 82 1.75 29.19 3.91
N ALA A 83 2.30 28.88 2.72
CA ALA A 83 1.51 28.79 1.51
C ALA A 83 0.53 27.61 1.57
N ILE A 84 0.99 26.46 2.07
CA ILE A 84 0.15 25.28 2.32
C ILE A 84 -0.91 25.60 3.37
N ASP A 85 -0.56 26.22 4.49
CA ASP A 85 -1.47 26.60 5.57
C ASP A 85 -2.55 27.60 5.09
N TYR A 86 -2.18 28.52 4.21
CA TYR A 86 -3.14 29.41 3.57
C TYR A 86 -4.13 28.64 2.71
N VAL A 87 -3.67 27.71 1.84
CA VAL A 87 -4.58 26.90 1.03
C VAL A 87 -5.45 26.01 1.93
N ALA A 88 -4.90 25.49 3.05
CA ALA A 88 -5.65 24.72 4.03
C ALA A 88 -6.81 25.51 4.66
N SER A 89 -6.67 26.84 4.80
CA SER A 89 -7.71 27.72 5.35
C SER A 89 -8.86 28.01 4.37
N LEU A 90 -8.69 27.73 3.09
CA LEU A 90 -9.73 27.96 2.09
C LEU A 90 -10.81 26.86 2.15
N PRO A 91 -12.07 27.16 1.79
CA PRO A 91 -13.08 26.13 1.65
C PRO A 91 -12.74 25.20 0.48
N PRO A 92 -13.02 23.88 0.57
CA PRO A 92 -12.89 22.99 -0.57
C PRO A 92 -13.96 23.32 -1.63
N ASP A 93 -13.64 23.02 -2.89
CA ASP A 93 -14.62 23.02 -3.98
C ASP A 93 -15.53 21.78 -3.91
N ILE A 94 -16.46 21.66 -4.86
CA ILE A 94 -17.42 20.55 -4.92
C ILE A 94 -16.74 19.17 -5.08
N SER A 95 -15.51 19.14 -5.59
CA SER A 95 -14.70 17.93 -5.76
C SER A 95 -13.81 17.64 -4.55
N GLY A 96 -13.87 18.45 -3.49
CA GLY A 96 -13.08 18.30 -2.27
C GLY A 96 -11.69 18.95 -2.33
N PHE A 97 -11.33 19.66 -3.39
CA PHE A 97 -10.04 20.31 -3.52
C PHE A 97 -10.06 21.77 -3.03
N ARG A 98 -9.01 22.14 -2.29
CA ARG A 98 -8.74 23.51 -1.87
C ARG A 98 -7.84 24.26 -2.84
N GLY A 99 -6.95 23.51 -3.51
CA GLY A 99 -6.09 24.03 -4.55
C GLY A 99 -4.65 23.56 -4.47
N ALA A 100 -3.84 24.00 -5.43
CA ALA A 100 -2.44 23.69 -5.48
C ALA A 100 -1.57 24.90 -5.07
N VAL A 101 -0.51 24.62 -4.32
CA VAL A 101 0.63 25.51 -4.10
C VAL A 101 1.64 25.23 -5.22
N LEU A 102 1.84 26.19 -6.12
CA LEU A 102 2.79 26.10 -7.22
C LEU A 102 4.13 26.73 -6.80
N LEU A 103 5.19 25.92 -6.83
CA LEU A 103 6.56 26.37 -6.58
C LEU A 103 7.23 26.77 -7.90
N ASP A 104 7.93 27.89 -7.87
CA ASP A 104 8.73 28.39 -9.00
C ASP A 104 9.90 27.45 -9.33
N LYS A 105 10.55 27.72 -10.44
CA LYS A 105 11.86 27.14 -10.76
C LYS A 105 12.91 27.65 -9.77
N GLY A 106 13.83 26.77 -9.38
CA GLY A 106 14.93 27.06 -8.48
C GLY A 106 15.15 25.98 -7.46
N GLU A 107 16.24 26.08 -6.72
CA GLU A 107 16.60 25.19 -5.62
C GLU A 107 16.19 25.83 -4.28
N PHE A 108 15.12 25.34 -3.71
CA PHE A 108 14.58 25.75 -2.43
C PHE A 108 15.28 24.97 -1.31
N SER A 109 16.21 25.60 -0.62
CA SER A 109 16.81 25.00 0.60
C SER A 109 15.79 24.97 1.74
N LEU A 110 15.70 23.83 2.41
CA LEU A 110 14.78 23.57 3.52
C LEU A 110 15.55 23.06 4.74
N SER A 111 15.49 23.77 5.86
CA SER A 111 16.04 23.29 7.14
C SER A 111 15.07 22.38 7.90
N GLY A 112 13.78 22.51 7.66
CA GLY A 112 12.72 21.71 8.25
C GLY A 112 12.01 20.83 7.22
N SER A 113 10.97 20.12 7.65
CA SER A 113 10.07 19.34 6.80
C SER A 113 8.83 20.13 6.41
N ILE A 114 8.17 19.72 5.35
CA ILE A 114 6.88 20.25 4.89
C ILE A 114 5.77 19.28 5.29
N ARG A 115 4.63 19.81 5.74
CA ARG A 115 3.47 19.02 6.16
C ARG A 115 2.23 19.39 5.36
N ILE A 116 1.54 18.39 4.84
CA ILE A 116 0.22 18.48 4.24
C ILE A 116 -0.71 17.69 5.17
N ALA A 117 -1.43 18.40 6.04
CA ALA A 117 -2.27 17.82 7.08
C ALA A 117 -3.77 18.15 6.91
N THR A 118 -4.15 18.66 5.73
CA THR A 118 -5.54 19.02 5.40
C THR A 118 -5.88 18.48 4.02
N SER A 119 -7.06 17.91 3.88
CA SER A 119 -7.55 17.35 2.61
C SER A 119 -7.62 18.37 1.47
N GLY A 120 -7.42 17.91 0.24
CA GLY A 120 -7.64 18.70 -0.97
C GLY A 120 -6.50 19.65 -1.35
N ILE A 121 -5.29 19.39 -0.89
CA ILE A 121 -4.11 20.24 -1.14
C ILE A 121 -3.10 19.52 -2.03
N VAL A 122 -2.59 20.23 -3.03
CA VAL A 122 -1.53 19.74 -3.91
C VAL A 122 -0.29 20.63 -3.79
N LEU A 123 0.86 20.05 -3.55
CA LEU A 123 2.17 20.71 -3.68
C LEU A 123 2.74 20.39 -5.06
N ARG A 124 2.95 21.40 -5.89
CA ARG A 124 3.35 21.25 -7.28
C ARG A 124 4.55 22.11 -7.62
N GLY A 125 5.53 21.55 -8.31
CA GLY A 125 6.59 22.32 -8.98
C GLY A 125 6.18 22.78 -10.37
N MET A 126 6.81 23.80 -10.87
CA MET A 126 6.64 24.21 -12.28
C MET A 126 7.17 23.15 -13.24
N ASP A 127 8.26 22.49 -12.85
CA ASP A 127 8.90 21.47 -13.68
C ASP A 127 9.79 20.58 -12.81
N LYS A 128 9.71 19.26 -13.00
CA LYS A 128 10.46 18.30 -12.17
C LYS A 128 11.99 18.41 -12.28
N GLU A 129 12.51 18.97 -13.37
CA GLU A 129 13.95 19.14 -13.56
C GLU A 129 14.47 20.48 -12.98
N SER A 130 13.59 21.46 -12.82
CA SER A 130 13.95 22.81 -12.44
C SER A 130 13.38 23.31 -11.13
N THR A 131 12.39 22.64 -10.53
CA THR A 131 11.90 22.90 -9.16
C THR A 131 12.46 21.86 -8.22
N ILE A 132 13.41 22.28 -7.37
CA ILE A 132 14.16 21.37 -6.50
C ILE A 132 13.93 21.78 -5.04
N LEU A 133 13.51 20.85 -4.20
CA LEU A 133 13.48 20.98 -2.75
C LEU A 133 14.69 20.25 -2.15
N LEU A 134 15.65 21.01 -1.63
CA LEU A 134 16.87 20.49 -1.02
C LEU A 134 16.74 20.50 0.51
N LYS A 135 16.55 19.34 1.10
CA LYS A 135 16.49 19.15 2.56
C LYS A 135 17.91 19.19 3.14
N LYS A 136 18.15 20.11 4.05
CA LYS A 136 19.40 20.26 4.79
C LYS A 136 19.25 19.83 6.25
N GLY A 137 20.38 19.54 6.88
CA GLY A 137 20.44 19.15 8.29
C GLY A 137 20.60 17.65 8.48
N VAL A 138 20.77 17.27 9.75
CA VAL A 138 21.15 15.90 10.17
C VAL A 138 19.96 15.08 10.69
N ASP A 139 18.73 15.54 10.51
CA ASP A 139 17.56 14.79 10.95
C ASP A 139 17.23 13.65 9.97
N ARG A 140 16.93 12.48 10.53
CA ARG A 140 16.62 11.26 9.77
C ARG A 140 15.12 11.14 9.39
N GLY A 141 14.35 12.20 9.52
CA GLY A 141 12.91 12.23 9.22
C GLY A 141 12.58 12.20 7.73
N SER A 142 11.37 12.63 7.41
CA SER A 142 10.89 12.80 6.04
C SER A 142 10.94 14.23 5.60
N LEU A 143 11.21 14.47 4.31
CA LEU A 143 11.18 15.84 3.76
C LEU A 143 9.74 16.34 3.66
N ILE A 144 8.83 15.52 3.18
CA ILE A 144 7.39 15.84 3.10
C ILE A 144 6.60 14.80 3.90
N TYR A 145 5.75 15.27 4.79
CA TYR A 145 4.73 14.48 5.47
C TYR A 145 3.37 14.83 4.88
N MET A 146 2.71 13.84 4.30
CA MET A 146 1.30 13.89 3.91
C MET A 146 0.55 13.05 4.94
N GLU A 147 0.12 13.70 6.02
CA GLU A 147 -0.36 12.96 7.20
C GLU A 147 -1.59 13.63 7.83
N GLY A 148 -2.64 12.82 8.02
CA GLY A 148 -3.78 13.17 8.84
C GLY A 148 -3.56 12.81 10.31
N GLU A 149 -4.62 12.93 11.10
CA GLU A 149 -4.63 12.50 12.49
C GLU A 149 -5.17 11.06 12.60
N ASN A 150 -4.54 10.24 13.43
CA ASN A 150 -5.00 8.88 13.68
C ASN A 150 -5.98 8.86 14.88
N ASP A 151 -7.12 9.53 14.69
CA ASP A 151 -8.22 9.64 15.65
C ASP A 151 -9.33 8.60 15.41
N LEU A 152 -8.96 7.45 14.83
CA LEU A 152 -9.89 6.37 14.51
C LEU A 152 -10.60 5.85 15.75
N VAL A 153 -11.93 5.79 15.71
CA VAL A 153 -12.79 5.27 16.78
C VAL A 153 -13.65 4.13 16.26
N ILE A 154 -13.48 2.94 16.81
CA ILE A 154 -14.36 1.79 16.55
C ILE A 154 -15.71 2.04 17.21
N LYS A 155 -16.80 1.74 16.49
CA LYS A 155 -18.19 1.91 16.97
C LYS A 155 -18.79 0.57 17.32
N ASP A 156 -19.03 -0.27 16.35
CA ASP A 156 -19.66 -1.58 16.52
C ASP A 156 -18.77 -2.68 15.94
N THR A 157 -18.92 -3.89 16.47
CA THR A 157 -18.21 -5.07 16.00
C THR A 157 -19.20 -6.19 15.72
N LEU A 158 -19.12 -6.78 14.51
CA LEU A 158 -19.92 -7.90 14.07
C LEU A 158 -18.99 -9.07 13.73
N GLN A 159 -19.51 -10.29 13.79
CA GLN A 159 -18.79 -11.49 13.35
C GLN A 159 -19.11 -11.80 11.88
N VAL A 160 -18.11 -12.29 11.16
CA VAL A 160 -18.31 -12.98 9.87
C VAL A 160 -18.84 -14.37 10.17
N LEU A 161 -19.97 -14.74 9.57
CA LEU A 161 -20.66 -16.00 9.85
C LEU A 161 -20.19 -17.16 8.99
N SER A 162 -19.59 -16.88 7.82
CA SER A 162 -19.06 -17.91 6.93
C SER A 162 -17.90 -18.66 7.57
N ASN A 163 -17.92 -19.98 7.54
CA ASN A 163 -16.80 -20.81 8.01
C ASN A 163 -15.53 -20.60 7.18
N TYR A 164 -15.69 -20.32 5.91
CA TYR A 164 -14.61 -20.05 4.97
C TYR A 164 -15.02 -18.96 3.97
N VAL A 165 -14.18 -17.96 3.81
CA VAL A 165 -14.29 -16.91 2.80
C VAL A 165 -13.08 -16.98 1.90
N PRO A 166 -13.25 -17.31 0.60
CA PRO A 166 -12.12 -17.47 -0.31
C PRO A 166 -11.31 -16.20 -0.57
N VAL A 167 -10.06 -16.36 -0.94
CA VAL A 167 -9.23 -15.27 -1.47
C VAL A 167 -9.91 -14.63 -2.67
N ASN A 168 -9.81 -13.31 -2.78
CA ASN A 168 -10.42 -12.49 -3.84
C ASN A 168 -11.94 -12.40 -3.78
N THR A 169 -12.54 -12.70 -2.64
CA THR A 169 -13.99 -12.53 -2.42
C THR A 169 -14.27 -11.09 -1.98
N LYS A 170 -15.39 -10.55 -2.47
CA LYS A 170 -15.97 -9.27 -2.05
C LYS A 170 -17.20 -9.45 -1.14
N THR A 171 -17.69 -10.66 -0.93
CA THR A 171 -18.93 -10.91 -0.19
C THR A 171 -18.66 -11.63 1.12
N LEU A 172 -19.35 -11.21 2.17
CA LEU A 172 -19.27 -11.75 3.52
C LEU A 172 -20.69 -12.00 4.05
N GLU A 173 -20.88 -13.10 4.79
CA GLU A 173 -22.12 -13.31 5.53
C GLU A 173 -22.05 -12.70 6.92
N VAL A 174 -23.08 -11.94 7.27
CA VAL A 174 -23.27 -11.29 8.57
C VAL A 174 -24.64 -11.61 9.15
N ALA A 175 -24.87 -11.30 10.43
CA ALA A 175 -26.19 -11.51 11.03
C ALA A 175 -27.26 -10.66 10.33
N LEU A 176 -28.47 -11.22 10.18
CA LEU A 176 -29.63 -10.48 9.70
C LEU A 176 -29.97 -9.32 10.64
N GLY A 177 -30.43 -8.20 10.07
CA GLY A 177 -30.85 -7.04 10.85
C GLY A 177 -29.70 -6.21 11.40
N THR A 178 -28.51 -6.28 10.79
CA THR A 178 -27.40 -5.38 11.13
C THR A 178 -27.76 -3.94 10.82
N SER A 179 -27.13 -2.99 11.53
CA SER A 179 -27.26 -1.55 11.27
C SER A 179 -26.49 -1.08 10.04
N LEU A 180 -25.67 -1.95 9.42
CA LEU A 180 -24.83 -1.64 8.25
C LEU A 180 -25.69 -1.26 7.04
N LYS A 181 -25.22 -0.28 6.28
CA LYS A 181 -25.82 0.17 5.03
C LYS A 181 -24.77 0.46 3.97
N LYS A 182 -25.18 0.53 2.73
CA LYS A 182 -24.35 0.95 1.61
C LYS A 182 -23.69 2.30 1.90
N GLY A 183 -22.37 2.38 1.67
CA GLY A 183 -21.53 3.55 1.93
C GLY A 183 -20.86 3.55 3.30
N ASP A 184 -21.22 2.66 4.21
CA ASP A 184 -20.55 2.57 5.51
C ASP A 184 -19.09 2.13 5.34
N ARG A 185 -18.21 2.77 6.10
CA ARG A 185 -16.81 2.40 6.21
C ARG A 185 -16.63 1.34 7.30
N ILE A 186 -15.92 0.29 6.96
CA ILE A 186 -15.73 -0.85 7.85
C ILE A 186 -14.28 -1.34 7.79
N MET A 187 -13.85 -1.96 8.87
CA MET A 187 -12.62 -2.76 8.92
C MET A 187 -12.99 -4.24 9.04
N VAL A 188 -12.53 -5.05 8.11
CA VAL A 188 -12.61 -6.51 8.20
C VAL A 188 -11.31 -7.00 8.81
N THR A 189 -11.36 -7.75 9.91
CA THR A 189 -10.17 -8.25 10.59
C THR A 189 -10.16 -9.78 10.56
N ARG A 190 -9.05 -10.33 10.09
CA ARG A 190 -8.69 -11.73 10.23
C ARG A 190 -7.71 -11.87 11.38
N PRO A 191 -8.07 -12.59 12.45
CA PRO A 191 -7.17 -12.78 13.59
C PRO A 191 -6.02 -13.73 13.22
N SER A 192 -4.88 -13.52 13.85
CA SER A 192 -3.75 -14.46 13.87
C SER A 192 -3.89 -15.35 15.11
N GLY A 193 -4.77 -16.37 15.02
CA GLY A 193 -5.06 -17.30 16.11
C GLY A 193 -3.90 -18.26 16.38
N LYS A 194 -3.90 -18.85 17.58
CA LYS A 194 -2.86 -19.76 18.06
C LYS A 194 -2.64 -20.94 17.12
N GLU A 195 -3.72 -21.54 16.61
CA GLU A 195 -3.67 -22.68 15.70
C GLU A 195 -3.06 -22.31 14.35
N TRP A 196 -3.34 -21.10 13.84
CA TRP A 196 -2.73 -20.59 12.61
C TRP A 196 -1.21 -20.39 12.80
N ILE A 197 -0.80 -19.72 13.87
CA ILE A 197 0.61 -19.47 14.19
C ILE A 197 1.36 -20.80 14.37
N ALA A 198 0.77 -21.76 15.08
CA ALA A 198 1.34 -23.08 15.28
C ALA A 198 1.47 -23.88 13.98
N SER A 199 0.48 -23.79 13.06
CA SER A 199 0.51 -24.46 11.75
C SER A 199 1.66 -23.97 10.85
N LEU A 200 2.13 -22.75 11.07
CA LEU A 200 3.27 -22.15 10.39
C LEU A 200 4.62 -22.42 11.10
N GLY A 201 4.60 -23.00 12.30
CA GLY A 201 5.79 -23.15 13.14
C GLY A 201 6.33 -21.82 13.68
N CYS A 202 5.57 -20.75 13.61
CA CYS A 202 6.00 -19.39 14.00
C CYS A 202 5.89 -19.12 15.51
N ASN A 203 5.33 -20.04 16.29
CA ASN A 203 5.25 -19.98 17.75
C ASN A 203 6.56 -20.37 18.47
N ILE A 204 7.55 -20.84 17.72
CA ILE A 204 8.84 -21.28 18.24
C ILE A 204 9.87 -20.18 18.01
N PHE A 205 10.56 -19.77 19.08
CA PHE A 205 11.67 -18.84 19.03
C PHE A 205 12.99 -19.61 19.07
N GLY A 206 13.89 -19.37 18.08
CA GLY A 206 15.21 -19.99 18.06
C GLY A 206 15.67 -20.43 16.67
N GLY A 207 16.77 -21.21 16.60
CA GLY A 207 17.27 -21.80 15.35
C GLY A 207 17.95 -20.84 14.38
N GLY A 208 18.47 -19.70 14.85
CA GLY A 208 19.21 -18.72 14.04
C GLY A 208 18.32 -17.81 13.17
N ILE A 209 17.00 -17.94 13.27
CA ILE A 209 16.03 -17.07 12.61
C ILE A 209 15.52 -16.09 13.65
N SER A 210 15.77 -14.80 13.46
CA SER A 210 15.18 -13.74 14.27
C SER A 210 13.69 -13.58 13.94
N ALA A 211 12.91 -13.09 14.91
CA ALA A 211 11.51 -12.72 14.77
C ALA A 211 10.47 -13.84 14.71
N LEU A 212 10.79 -15.06 15.08
CA LEU A 212 9.80 -16.08 15.43
C LEU A 212 9.37 -15.95 16.89
N GLY A 213 8.36 -16.67 17.30
CA GLY A 213 7.75 -16.58 18.63
C GLY A 213 6.53 -15.65 18.63
N TRP A 214 5.78 -15.65 17.51
CA TRP A 214 4.53 -14.92 17.38
C TRP A 214 3.50 -15.36 18.41
N LYS A 215 2.74 -14.40 18.90
CA LYS A 215 1.61 -14.59 19.79
C LYS A 215 0.31 -14.24 19.07
N GLU A 216 -0.79 -14.69 19.62
CA GLU A 216 -2.12 -14.32 19.13
C GLU A 216 -2.27 -12.80 19.05
N GLY A 217 -2.74 -12.31 17.92
CA GLY A 217 -2.90 -10.89 17.62
C GLY A 217 -1.69 -10.21 17.00
N ASP A 218 -0.48 -10.77 17.08
CA ASP A 218 0.72 -10.12 16.55
C ASP A 218 0.68 -9.89 15.02
N MET A 219 -0.04 -10.76 14.31
CA MET A 219 -0.10 -10.78 12.84
C MET A 219 -1.52 -10.69 12.32
N ASP A 220 -2.39 -10.00 13.05
CA ASP A 220 -3.74 -9.72 12.60
C ASP A 220 -3.72 -8.92 11.30
N LEU A 221 -4.59 -9.30 10.37
CA LEU A 221 -4.77 -8.57 9.11
C LEU A 221 -6.08 -7.80 9.17
N THR A 222 -6.00 -6.52 8.81
CA THR A 222 -7.17 -5.65 8.76
C THR A 222 -7.28 -5.00 7.39
N TRP A 223 -8.46 -5.09 6.78
CA TRP A 223 -8.80 -4.43 5.52
C TRP A 223 -9.80 -3.31 5.77
N ASP A 224 -9.43 -2.12 5.35
CA ASP A 224 -10.33 -0.96 5.29
C ASP A 224 -11.15 -1.05 4.00
N ARG A 225 -12.47 -1.11 4.14
CA ARG A 225 -13.41 -1.34 3.03
C ARG A 225 -14.63 -0.44 3.15
N VAL A 226 -15.29 -0.26 2.03
CA VAL A 226 -16.59 0.39 1.97
C VAL A 226 -17.65 -0.65 1.62
N VAL A 227 -18.77 -0.60 2.29
CA VAL A 227 -19.94 -1.43 1.98
C VAL A 227 -20.52 -0.95 0.66
N SER A 228 -20.39 -1.75 -0.40
CA SER A 228 -20.93 -1.43 -1.73
C SER A 228 -22.38 -1.84 -1.88
N ASP A 229 -22.81 -2.92 -1.19
CA ASP A 229 -24.19 -3.40 -1.18
C ASP A 229 -24.48 -4.32 0.01
N ILE A 230 -25.76 -4.44 0.40
CA ILE A 230 -26.26 -5.41 1.38
C ILE A 230 -27.54 -6.03 0.86
N ASN A 231 -27.57 -7.36 0.81
CA ASN A 231 -28.75 -8.13 0.43
C ASN A 231 -29.00 -9.22 1.46
N GLY A 232 -29.97 -9.01 2.35
CA GLY A 232 -30.27 -9.91 3.46
C GLY A 232 -29.11 -9.99 4.45
N ASN A 233 -28.46 -11.15 4.53
CA ASN A 233 -27.27 -11.39 5.35
C ASN A 233 -25.96 -11.29 4.55
N LEU A 234 -26.02 -10.99 3.25
CA LEU A 234 -24.85 -10.90 2.39
C LEU A 234 -24.39 -9.44 2.24
N LEU A 235 -23.21 -9.16 2.78
CA LEU A 235 -22.50 -7.88 2.69
C LEU A 235 -21.54 -7.93 1.51
N THR A 236 -21.55 -6.90 0.66
CA THR A 236 -20.60 -6.76 -0.47
C THR A 236 -19.64 -5.61 -0.22
N LEU A 237 -18.35 -5.85 -0.43
CA LEU A 237 -17.25 -4.89 -0.26
C LEU A 237 -16.91 -4.19 -1.58
N ASP A 238 -16.35 -2.98 -1.51
CA ASP A 238 -15.81 -2.24 -2.65
C ASP A 238 -14.58 -2.92 -3.28
N ALA A 239 -13.74 -3.56 -2.47
CA ALA A 239 -12.54 -4.26 -2.90
C ALA A 239 -12.43 -5.65 -2.27
N PRO A 240 -11.77 -6.62 -2.95
CA PRO A 240 -11.67 -7.98 -2.45
C PRO A 240 -10.77 -8.10 -1.21
N LEU A 241 -10.94 -9.21 -0.49
CA LEU A 241 -10.00 -9.64 0.56
C LEU A 241 -8.81 -10.35 -0.07
N THR A 242 -7.62 -10.01 0.42
CA THR A 242 -6.35 -10.50 -0.13
C THR A 242 -5.88 -11.83 0.46
N VAL A 243 -6.52 -12.29 1.53
CA VAL A 243 -6.27 -13.58 2.20
C VAL A 243 -7.61 -14.21 2.56
N ALA A 244 -7.70 -15.52 2.53
CA ALA A 244 -8.89 -16.25 2.94
C ALA A 244 -9.19 -16.03 4.44
N LEU A 245 -10.46 -15.94 4.79
CA LEU A 245 -10.91 -16.04 6.17
C LEU A 245 -11.31 -17.48 6.44
N ASP A 246 -10.66 -18.12 7.40
CA ASP A 246 -10.95 -19.50 7.79
C ASP A 246 -11.24 -19.52 9.30
N ALA A 247 -12.49 -19.78 9.65
CA ALA A 247 -12.94 -19.79 11.04
C ALA A 247 -12.23 -20.85 11.91
N LYS A 248 -11.62 -21.87 11.28
CA LYS A 248 -10.74 -22.83 11.94
C LYS A 248 -9.59 -22.16 12.67
N TYR A 249 -9.08 -21.04 12.13
CA TYR A 249 -7.94 -20.30 12.68
C TYR A 249 -8.33 -19.07 13.49
N GLY A 250 -9.61 -18.81 13.62
CA GLY A 250 -10.18 -17.71 14.39
C GLY A 250 -11.32 -17.03 13.65
N VAL A 251 -12.31 -16.57 14.42
CA VAL A 251 -13.49 -15.90 13.86
C VAL A 251 -13.13 -14.48 13.45
N SER A 252 -13.31 -14.19 12.15
CA SER A 252 -13.09 -12.85 11.61
C SER A 252 -14.20 -11.89 12.01
N THR A 253 -13.87 -10.62 12.14
CA THR A 253 -14.79 -9.56 12.57
C THR A 253 -14.88 -8.44 11.55
N ILE A 254 -15.99 -7.74 11.59
CA ILE A 254 -16.26 -6.51 10.85
C ILE A 254 -16.52 -5.42 11.88
N MET A 255 -15.75 -4.34 11.82
CA MET A 255 -15.87 -3.21 12.71
C MET A 255 -16.31 -1.98 11.93
N THR A 256 -17.38 -1.32 12.37
CA THR A 256 -17.69 0.04 11.90
C THR A 256 -16.82 1.04 12.64
N TYR A 257 -16.43 2.10 11.97
CA TYR A 257 -15.55 3.10 12.56
C TYR A 257 -15.90 4.52 12.11
N GLN A 258 -15.38 5.48 12.85
CA GLN A 258 -15.33 6.88 12.50
C GLN A 258 -13.87 7.34 12.52
N TRP A 259 -13.45 8.07 11.49
CA TRP A 259 -12.09 8.58 11.36
C TRP A 259 -12.11 9.96 10.72
N ASN A 260 -12.23 11.00 11.56
CA ASN A 260 -12.39 12.39 11.10
C ASN A 260 -11.07 13.03 10.69
N GLY A 261 -9.97 12.63 11.33
CA GLY A 261 -8.65 13.18 11.08
C GLY A 261 -7.97 12.65 9.83
N ARG A 262 -8.53 11.63 9.16
CA ARG A 262 -7.98 11.09 7.91
C ARG A 262 -8.09 12.11 6.78
N ILE A 263 -6.96 12.44 6.15
CA ILE A 263 -6.95 13.34 5.00
C ILE A 263 -7.17 12.60 3.68
N GLU A 264 -7.68 13.31 2.68
CA GLU A 264 -7.91 12.77 1.34
C GLU A 264 -7.64 13.82 0.26
N ASN A 265 -7.50 13.34 -1.00
CA ASN A 265 -7.34 14.21 -2.17
C ASN A 265 -6.11 15.13 -2.07
N CYS A 266 -4.99 14.61 -1.55
CA CYS A 266 -3.74 15.33 -1.46
C CYS A 266 -2.72 14.81 -2.48
N GLY A 267 -1.85 15.69 -2.97
CA GLY A 267 -0.85 15.32 -3.96
C GLY A 267 0.47 16.05 -3.85
N VAL A 268 1.55 15.37 -4.27
CA VAL A 268 2.87 15.98 -4.50
C VAL A 268 3.29 15.65 -5.92
N GLU A 269 3.60 16.69 -6.72
CA GLU A 269 3.83 16.45 -8.13
C GLU A 269 4.79 17.44 -8.81
N ASN A 270 5.44 16.94 -9.87
CA ASN A 270 6.20 17.74 -10.82
C ASN A 270 7.37 18.53 -10.22
N LEU A 271 8.18 17.88 -9.36
CA LEU A 271 9.35 18.49 -8.69
C LEU A 271 10.44 17.45 -8.38
N THR A 272 11.61 17.91 -7.97
CA THR A 272 12.72 17.08 -7.47
C THR A 272 12.89 17.27 -5.97
N LEU A 273 13.02 16.18 -5.24
CA LEU A 273 13.35 16.11 -3.82
C LEU A 273 14.79 15.61 -3.67
N VAL A 274 15.58 16.32 -2.89
CA VAL A 274 16.99 15.99 -2.65
C VAL A 274 17.27 16.02 -1.15
N SER A 275 17.94 14.99 -0.65
CA SER A 275 18.53 14.99 0.68
C SER A 275 19.98 15.43 0.59
N ASP A 276 20.36 16.52 1.26
CA ASP A 276 21.76 16.92 1.42
C ASP A 276 22.45 15.98 2.42
N TYR A 277 23.72 15.68 2.19
CA TYR A 277 24.50 14.76 3.03
C TYR A 277 25.96 15.18 3.06
N ASP A 278 26.76 14.66 4.02
CA ASP A 278 28.20 14.89 4.07
C ASP A 278 28.91 14.13 2.93
N LYS A 279 29.33 14.87 1.90
CA LYS A 279 30.01 14.31 0.72
C LYS A 279 31.39 13.71 1.03
N HIS A 280 31.96 13.99 2.18
CA HIS A 280 33.19 13.34 2.66
C HIS A 280 32.91 11.94 3.21
N TYR A 281 31.64 11.61 3.45
CA TYR A 281 31.20 10.35 3.98
C TYR A 281 30.20 9.67 3.02
N PRO A 282 30.66 8.85 2.05
CA PRO A 282 29.80 8.31 0.98
C PRO A 282 28.63 7.46 1.45
N LYS A 283 28.63 7.03 2.72
CA LYS A 283 27.61 6.25 3.37
C LYS A 283 27.00 7.00 4.56
N ASP A 284 26.99 8.30 4.49
CA ASP A 284 26.37 9.14 5.52
C ASP A 284 24.90 8.69 5.73
N GLU A 285 24.48 8.67 6.98
CA GLU A 285 23.09 8.41 7.37
C GLU A 285 22.52 9.50 8.28
N ASP A 286 23.33 10.50 8.61
CA ASP A 286 22.90 11.66 9.39
C ASP A 286 22.34 12.74 8.46
N HIS A 287 21.34 12.35 7.68
CA HIS A 287 20.58 13.21 6.78
C HIS A 287 19.15 12.70 6.60
N CYS A 288 18.36 13.35 5.77
CA CYS A 288 16.94 12.98 5.57
C CYS A 288 16.81 11.58 4.94
N TRP A 289 16.04 10.71 5.60
CA TRP A 289 15.89 9.32 5.20
C TRP A 289 14.80 9.11 4.16
N THR A 290 13.72 9.90 4.23
CA THR A 290 12.53 9.66 3.43
C THR A 290 12.14 10.90 2.63
N GLY A 291 11.86 10.73 1.34
CA GLY A 291 11.35 11.81 0.50
C GLY A 291 9.94 12.21 0.93
N ILE A 292 9.00 11.29 0.84
CA ILE A 292 7.58 11.50 1.18
C ILE A 292 7.08 10.36 2.06
N SER A 293 6.50 10.69 3.22
CA SER A 293 5.76 9.77 4.08
C SER A 293 4.27 10.08 4.00
N ILE A 294 3.45 9.03 3.82
CA ILE A 294 1.99 9.14 3.68
C ILE A 294 1.35 8.31 4.79
N GLU A 295 0.58 8.97 5.67
CA GLU A 295 -0.04 8.34 6.85
C GLU A 295 -1.43 8.92 7.13
N ALA A 296 -2.35 8.13 7.65
CA ALA A 296 -3.75 8.53 7.90
C ALA A 296 -4.33 9.29 6.70
N ALA A 297 -4.13 8.73 5.50
CA ALA A 297 -4.44 9.38 4.23
C ALA A 297 -5.11 8.41 3.25
N GLU A 298 -6.05 8.89 2.46
CA GLU A 298 -6.75 8.11 1.44
C GLU A 298 -6.87 8.91 0.13
N ASN A 299 -6.91 8.22 -1.00
CA ASN A 299 -7.07 8.88 -2.30
C ASN A 299 -6.04 9.99 -2.53
N CYS A 300 -4.76 9.68 -2.32
CA CYS A 300 -3.67 10.63 -2.50
C CYS A 300 -2.69 10.15 -3.57
N TRP A 301 -1.80 11.04 -4.00
CA TRP A 301 -0.86 10.68 -5.05
C TRP A 301 0.51 11.37 -4.92
N VAL A 302 1.50 10.72 -5.55
CA VAL A 302 2.82 11.26 -5.85
C VAL A 302 3.08 10.98 -7.33
N ARG A 303 3.25 12.03 -8.15
CA ARG A 303 3.50 11.84 -9.58
C ARG A 303 4.56 12.76 -10.14
N GLN A 304 5.35 12.25 -11.09
CA GLN A 304 6.38 13.04 -11.77
C GLN A 304 7.37 13.67 -10.79
N VAL A 305 7.83 12.90 -9.79
CA VAL A 305 8.77 13.34 -8.77
C VAL A 305 10.09 12.59 -8.92
N ASN A 306 11.19 13.35 -8.92
CA ASN A 306 12.52 12.80 -8.85
C ASN A 306 13.02 12.83 -7.39
N PHE A 307 13.67 11.75 -6.97
CA PHE A 307 14.22 11.60 -5.61
C PHE A 307 15.71 11.33 -5.70
N ARG A 308 16.52 12.02 -4.86
CA ARG A 308 17.97 11.81 -4.79
C ARG A 308 18.47 11.77 -3.36
N HIS A 309 19.37 10.83 -3.10
CA HIS A 309 20.18 10.69 -1.88
C HIS A 309 19.42 10.24 -0.63
N PHE A 310 18.15 9.89 -0.68
CA PHE A 310 17.42 9.41 0.50
C PHE A 310 17.98 8.06 0.98
N ALA A 311 18.23 7.95 2.29
CA ALA A 311 18.81 6.75 2.90
C ALA A 311 17.84 5.60 3.03
N GLY A 312 16.55 5.89 3.25
CA GLY A 312 15.46 4.93 3.47
C GLY A 312 14.59 4.80 2.23
N SER A 313 13.59 5.66 2.08
CA SER A 313 12.59 5.55 1.02
C SER A 313 12.42 6.83 0.22
N ALA A 314 12.20 6.71 -1.09
CA ALA A 314 11.68 7.80 -1.90
C ALA A 314 10.25 8.14 -1.47
N VAL A 315 9.37 7.14 -1.44
CA VAL A 315 8.01 7.22 -0.93
C VAL A 315 7.75 6.04 0.01
N ILE A 316 7.19 6.33 1.18
CA ILE A 316 6.64 5.32 2.08
C ILE A 316 5.16 5.58 2.35
N VAL A 317 4.32 4.59 2.08
CA VAL A 317 2.92 4.57 2.48
C VAL A 317 2.81 3.78 3.78
N GLN A 318 2.48 4.44 4.87
CA GLN A 318 2.34 3.83 6.19
C GLN A 318 1.07 2.96 6.28
N ARG A 319 0.94 2.17 7.34
CA ARG A 319 -0.16 1.19 7.55
C ARG A 319 -1.56 1.79 7.42
N THR A 320 -1.70 3.06 7.68
CA THR A 320 -2.96 3.83 7.67
C THR A 320 -3.22 4.56 6.35
N GLY A 321 -2.33 4.37 5.36
CA GLY A 321 -2.54 4.87 4.00
C GLY A 321 -3.36 3.90 3.15
N SER A 322 -4.26 4.41 2.32
CA SER A 322 -5.12 3.62 1.44
C SER A 322 -5.37 4.32 0.11
N LYS A 323 -5.50 3.55 -0.97
CA LYS A 323 -5.78 4.08 -2.33
C LYS A 323 -4.81 5.18 -2.76
N ILE A 324 -3.52 4.86 -2.66
CA ILE A 324 -2.43 5.79 -3.00
C ILE A 324 -1.85 5.41 -4.37
N THR A 325 -1.70 6.39 -5.25
CA THR A 325 -0.96 6.22 -6.52
C THR A 325 0.38 6.91 -6.46
N VAL A 326 1.43 6.18 -6.81
CA VAL A 326 2.78 6.71 -7.05
C VAL A 326 3.14 6.39 -8.50
N GLU A 327 3.29 7.42 -9.33
CA GLU A 327 3.49 7.22 -10.77
C GLU A 327 4.52 8.16 -11.40
N ASP A 328 5.18 7.67 -12.44
CA ASP A 328 6.16 8.44 -13.22
C ASP A 328 7.28 9.04 -12.36
N CYS A 329 7.65 8.33 -11.27
CA CYS A 329 8.64 8.74 -10.29
C CYS A 329 10.00 8.06 -10.54
N ILE A 330 11.08 8.78 -10.25
CA ILE A 330 12.44 8.27 -10.43
C ILE A 330 13.22 8.47 -9.13
N SER A 331 13.86 7.42 -8.63
CA SER A 331 14.76 7.48 -7.46
C SER A 331 16.15 7.01 -7.84
N LYS A 332 17.16 7.85 -7.53
CA LYS A 332 18.56 7.60 -7.87
C LYS A 332 19.50 8.00 -6.74
N ASP A 333 20.70 7.41 -6.77
CA ASP A 333 21.84 7.75 -5.94
C ASP A 333 21.51 7.77 -4.42
N PRO A 334 20.89 6.71 -3.86
CA PRO A 334 20.61 6.66 -2.42
C PRO A 334 21.91 6.64 -1.64
N VAL A 335 21.96 7.36 -0.52
CA VAL A 335 23.15 7.50 0.35
C VAL A 335 22.87 6.87 1.70
N SER A 336 23.49 5.72 1.98
CA SER A 336 23.42 4.99 3.25
C SER A 336 24.36 3.80 3.24
N GLU A 337 24.49 3.07 4.35
CA GLU A 337 24.93 1.69 4.36
C GLU A 337 23.94 0.80 3.58
N ILE A 338 24.38 -0.42 3.26
CA ILE A 338 23.58 -1.42 2.55
C ILE A 338 23.06 -2.43 3.58
N GLY A 339 21.75 -2.58 3.67
CA GLY A 339 21.10 -3.59 4.51
C GLY A 339 20.03 -3.03 5.46
N GLY A 340 19.28 -3.92 6.08
CA GLY A 340 18.17 -3.59 6.98
C GLY A 340 17.05 -2.82 6.27
N MET A 341 16.57 -1.77 6.91
CA MET A 341 15.47 -0.91 6.38
C MET A 341 15.96 0.23 5.48
N ARG A 342 17.19 0.17 5.04
CA ARG A 342 17.79 1.18 4.15
C ARG A 342 17.43 0.88 2.71
N ARG A 343 17.29 1.95 1.91
CA ARG A 343 17.07 1.85 0.46
C ARG A 343 15.87 0.98 0.08
N CYS A 344 14.79 1.06 0.87
CA CYS A 344 13.48 0.52 0.53
C CYS A 344 12.72 1.57 -0.28
N THR A 345 12.97 1.65 -1.60
CA THR A 345 12.72 2.84 -2.42
C THR A 345 11.25 3.24 -2.49
N PHE A 346 10.40 2.39 -3.06
CA PHE A 346 8.96 2.61 -3.15
C PHE A 346 8.26 1.62 -2.21
N HIS A 347 8.04 2.05 -0.99
CA HIS A 347 7.65 1.17 0.11
C HIS A 347 6.18 1.37 0.49
N THR A 348 5.44 0.29 0.65
CA THR A 348 4.08 0.35 1.19
C THR A 348 3.88 -0.64 2.32
N LEU A 349 3.31 -0.16 3.41
CA LEU A 349 2.68 -0.93 4.48
C LEU A 349 1.16 -0.73 4.45
N GLY A 350 0.69 0.16 3.57
CA GLY A 350 -0.71 0.54 3.40
C GLY A 350 -1.50 -0.43 2.54
N GLN A 351 -2.70 -0.01 2.16
CA GLN A 351 -3.64 -0.81 1.39
C GLN A 351 -3.94 -0.18 0.04
N GLN A 352 -4.22 -0.99 -0.96
CA GLN A 352 -4.61 -0.53 -2.29
C GLN A 352 -3.65 0.53 -2.87
N THR A 353 -2.34 0.36 -2.63
CA THR A 353 -1.31 1.22 -3.20
C THR A 353 -0.98 0.77 -4.62
N LEU A 354 -0.85 1.71 -5.54
CA LEU A 354 -0.43 1.49 -6.91
C LEU A 354 0.90 2.20 -7.17
N PHE A 355 1.93 1.43 -7.49
CA PHE A 355 3.18 1.94 -8.06
C PHE A 355 3.17 1.65 -9.56
N GLN A 356 3.26 2.67 -10.40
CA GLN A 356 3.29 2.46 -11.85
C GLN A 356 4.25 3.40 -12.55
N ARG A 357 4.92 2.91 -13.58
CA ARG A 357 5.91 3.66 -14.37
C ARG A 357 6.98 4.33 -13.51
N CYS A 358 7.34 3.68 -12.39
CA CYS A 358 8.40 4.15 -11.51
C CYS A 358 9.74 3.49 -11.86
N TYR A 359 10.82 4.19 -11.57
CA TYR A 359 12.18 3.72 -11.82
C TYR A 359 13.05 3.94 -10.58
N SER A 360 13.85 2.94 -10.22
CA SER A 360 14.77 2.98 -9.09
C SER A 360 16.14 2.47 -9.49
N GLU A 361 17.19 3.10 -8.98
CA GLU A 361 18.58 2.64 -9.09
C GLU A 361 19.18 2.47 -7.69
N GLN A 362 19.99 1.41 -7.54
CA GLN A 362 20.80 1.13 -6.34
C GLN A 362 19.98 0.93 -5.05
N GLY A 363 18.70 0.62 -5.16
CA GLY A 363 17.89 0.16 -4.04
C GLY A 363 18.32 -1.22 -3.55
N ILE A 364 17.90 -1.58 -2.34
CA ILE A 364 18.00 -2.96 -1.81
C ILE A 364 16.66 -3.65 -2.01
N HIS A 365 15.59 -2.92 -1.78
CA HIS A 365 14.20 -3.29 -2.01
C HIS A 365 13.55 -2.16 -2.78
N ASP A 366 13.47 -2.28 -4.11
CA ASP A 366 13.03 -1.19 -4.96
C ASP A 366 11.51 -1.01 -4.94
N PHE A 367 10.76 -2.12 -4.76
CA PHE A 367 9.30 -2.15 -4.67
C PHE A 367 8.83 -3.16 -3.61
#